data_d65a064f41729afb77ad33bdeeea1480
#
_entry.id   d65a064f41729afb77ad33bdeeea1480
#
_cell.length_a   1.000
_cell.length_b   1.000
_cell.length_c   1.000
_cell.angle_alpha   90.00
_cell.angle_beta   90.00
_cell.angle_gamma   90.00
#
_symmetry.space_group_name_H-M   'P 1'
#
loop_
_entity.id
_entity.type
_entity.pdbx_description
1 polymer ?
#
loop_
_entity_poly.entity_id
_entity_poly.type
_entity_poly.pdbx_seq_one_letter_code
_entity_poly.pdbx_strand_id
1 'polypeptide(L)'
;MTILRICFTSLFILFLLSACGGTDKPQETPATVDDNAIDLLVKGDYVVTMDASGTVIEDGAVAIDDGVILAVGPAAEIEASYPANEVLNAENRIVMPGIVNGHSHAAMTLLRGVADDLALMD
;
A
#
# COMPACT_ATOMS: atom_id res chain seq x y z
N MET A 1 37.72 -16.78 -54.71
CA MET A 1 36.81 -15.66 -54.49
C MET A 1 35.54 -16.07 -53.69
N THR A 2 35.56 -17.22 -52.99
CA THR A 2 34.36 -17.78 -52.35
C THR A 2 34.39 -17.73 -50.79
N ILE A 3 35.57 -17.54 -50.20
CA ILE A 3 35.77 -17.54 -48.77
C ILE A 3 35.39 -16.18 -48.11
N LEU A 4 35.50 -15.08 -48.86
CA LEU A 4 35.20 -13.75 -48.33
C LEU A 4 33.70 -13.45 -48.18
N ARG A 5 32.84 -14.21 -48.83
CA ARG A 5 31.36 -14.02 -48.71
C ARG A 5 30.73 -14.71 -47.50
N ILE A 6 31.37 -15.72 -46.94
CA ILE A 6 30.86 -16.48 -45.81
C ILE A 6 31.09 -15.71 -44.49
N CYS A 7 32.14 -14.93 -44.37
CA CYS A 7 32.48 -14.14 -43.19
C CYS A 7 31.52 -12.97 -42.96
N PHE A 8 30.94 -12.40 -44.04
CA PHE A 8 30.04 -11.25 -43.90
C PHE A 8 28.61 -11.63 -43.50
N THR A 9 28.17 -12.82 -43.83
CA THR A 9 26.82 -13.30 -43.43
C THR A 9 26.77 -13.79 -42.00
N SER A 10 27.87 -14.30 -41.45
CA SER A 10 27.95 -14.74 -40.07
C SER A 10 28.00 -13.59 -39.05
N LEU A 11 28.54 -12.43 -39.46
CA LEU A 11 28.59 -11.25 -38.57
C LEU A 11 27.23 -10.52 -38.47
N PHE A 12 26.36 -10.68 -39.47
CA PHE A 12 25.04 -10.03 -39.45
C PHE A 12 24.00 -10.78 -38.63
N ILE A 13 24.18 -12.09 -38.41
CA ILE A 13 23.27 -12.91 -37.58
C ILE A 13 23.56 -12.72 -36.09
N LEU A 14 24.77 -12.35 -35.71
CA LEU A 14 25.15 -12.13 -34.31
C LEU A 14 24.62 -10.79 -33.73
N PHE A 15 24.17 -9.86 -34.59
CA PHE A 15 23.68 -8.54 -34.15
C PHE A 15 22.18 -8.46 -33.92
N LEU A 16 21.40 -9.53 -34.24
CA LEU A 16 19.96 -9.56 -34.07
C LEU A 16 19.48 -10.22 -32.77
N LEU A 17 20.36 -10.74 -31.95
CA LEU A 17 20.02 -11.40 -30.65
C LEU A 17 20.24 -10.52 -29.42
N SER A 18 20.60 -9.22 -29.60
CA SER A 18 20.89 -8.32 -28.46
C SER A 18 19.77 -7.31 -28.17
N ALA A 19 18.55 -7.54 -28.66
CA ALA A 19 17.39 -6.66 -28.43
C ALA A 19 16.30 -7.32 -27.59
N CYS A 20 16.69 -8.07 -26.55
CA CYS A 20 15.83 -8.35 -25.41
C CYS A 20 16.28 -7.42 -24.29
N GLY A 21 15.90 -6.13 -24.39
CA GLY A 21 15.98 -5.18 -23.30
C GLY A 21 15.04 -5.65 -22.18
N GLY A 22 15.59 -6.38 -21.22
CA GLY A 22 14.92 -6.57 -19.94
C GLY A 22 14.71 -5.18 -19.34
N THR A 23 13.46 -4.81 -19.10
CA THR A 23 13.15 -3.71 -18.21
C THR A 23 13.67 -4.11 -16.85
N ASP A 24 14.86 -3.64 -16.49
CA ASP A 24 15.34 -3.69 -15.12
C ASP A 24 14.32 -2.91 -14.29
N LYS A 25 13.41 -3.64 -13.64
CA LYS A 25 12.71 -3.08 -12.50
C LYS A 25 13.81 -2.68 -11.50
N PRO A 26 13.72 -1.47 -10.93
CA PRO A 26 14.59 -1.12 -9.83
C PRO A 26 14.51 -2.25 -8.80
N GLN A 27 15.63 -2.91 -8.57
CA GLN A 27 15.74 -3.91 -7.51
C GLN A 27 15.66 -3.13 -6.21
N GLU A 28 14.50 -3.15 -5.58
CA GLU A 28 14.34 -2.61 -4.23
C GLU A 28 15.35 -3.38 -3.35
N THR A 29 16.37 -2.66 -2.90
CA THR A 29 17.30 -3.19 -1.91
C THR A 29 16.44 -3.53 -0.69
N PRO A 30 16.49 -4.76 -0.15
CA PRO A 30 15.75 -5.06 1.07
C PRO A 30 16.15 -4.05 2.13
N ALA A 31 15.18 -3.30 2.64
CA ALA A 31 15.43 -2.43 3.77
C ALA A 31 15.98 -3.30 4.90
N THR A 32 17.06 -2.88 5.52
CA THR A 32 17.59 -3.57 6.71
C THR A 32 16.56 -3.37 7.82
N VAL A 33 15.86 -4.44 8.18
CA VAL A 33 14.92 -4.42 9.30
C VAL A 33 15.75 -4.27 10.57
N ASP A 34 15.43 -3.27 11.38
CA ASP A 34 16.01 -3.11 12.72
C ASP A 34 15.09 -3.82 13.73
N ASP A 35 15.59 -4.87 14.35
CA ASP A 35 14.84 -5.65 15.34
C ASP A 35 14.46 -4.85 16.61
N ASN A 36 15.01 -3.64 16.77
CA ASN A 36 14.67 -2.75 17.88
C ASN A 36 13.67 -1.64 17.46
N ALA A 37 13.30 -1.56 16.21
CA ALA A 37 12.32 -0.63 15.69
C ALA A 37 10.97 -1.32 15.53
N ILE A 38 9.88 -0.57 15.72
CA ILE A 38 8.53 -1.06 15.44
C ILE A 38 8.33 -1.26 13.93
N ASP A 39 7.33 -2.05 13.56
CA ASP A 39 7.04 -2.35 12.15
C ASP A 39 6.64 -1.11 11.37
N LEU A 40 5.67 -0.34 11.90
CA LEU A 40 5.01 0.72 11.14
C LEU A 40 4.64 1.91 12.03
N LEU A 41 4.94 3.11 11.55
CA LEU A 41 4.42 4.37 12.06
C LEU A 41 3.50 5.01 11.02
N VAL A 42 2.24 5.26 11.38
CA VAL A 42 1.27 5.95 10.52
C VAL A 42 1.08 7.38 11.03
N LYS A 43 1.35 8.37 10.18
CA LYS A 43 1.18 9.79 10.50
C LYS A 43 0.05 10.39 9.67
N GLY A 44 -0.67 11.34 10.23
CA GLY A 44 -1.69 12.10 9.51
C GLY A 44 -1.93 13.46 10.14
N ASP A 45 -2.52 14.38 9.35
CA ASP A 45 -2.86 15.72 9.83
C ASP A 45 -3.84 15.66 11.02
N TYR A 46 -4.68 14.64 11.02
CA TYR A 46 -5.59 14.35 12.12
C TYR A 46 -5.63 12.85 12.39
N VAL A 47 -5.53 12.46 13.66
CA VAL A 47 -5.82 11.11 14.14
C VAL A 47 -7.10 11.15 14.96
N VAL A 48 -8.14 10.45 14.48
CA VAL A 48 -9.43 10.35 15.17
C VAL A 48 -9.51 8.98 15.85
N THR A 49 -9.46 8.97 17.18
CA THR A 49 -9.36 7.71 17.93
C THR A 49 -10.67 6.92 18.00
N MET A 50 -11.81 7.58 17.75
CA MET A 50 -13.16 7.02 17.89
C MET A 50 -13.45 6.48 19.30
N ASP A 51 -12.73 6.99 20.30
CA ASP A 51 -12.97 6.66 21.70
C ASP A 51 -14.25 7.33 22.24
N ALA A 52 -14.65 7.01 23.47
CA ALA A 52 -15.85 7.57 24.09
C ALA A 52 -15.76 9.10 24.29
N SER A 53 -14.58 9.67 24.28
CA SER A 53 -14.30 11.10 24.42
C SER A 53 -14.36 11.85 23.08
N GLY A 54 -14.33 11.14 21.95
CA GLY A 54 -14.26 11.73 20.63
C GLY A 54 -12.95 12.45 20.39
N THR A 55 -11.84 11.87 20.86
CA THR A 55 -10.50 12.49 20.79
C THR A 55 -10.06 12.65 19.35
N VAL A 56 -9.60 13.84 19.00
CA VAL A 56 -8.97 14.20 17.72
C VAL A 56 -7.59 14.78 18.03
N ILE A 57 -6.56 14.21 17.43
CA ILE A 57 -5.18 14.63 17.61
C ILE A 57 -4.72 15.28 16.31
N GLU A 58 -4.35 16.55 16.34
CA GLU A 58 -3.73 17.26 15.24
C GLU A 58 -2.27 16.82 15.12
N ASP A 59 -1.75 16.72 13.89
CA ASP A 59 -0.42 16.21 13.61
C ASP A 59 -0.13 14.92 14.40
N GLY A 60 -1.03 13.97 14.30
CA GLY A 60 -0.99 12.76 15.09
C GLY A 60 -0.26 11.60 14.42
N ALA A 61 0.15 10.63 15.24
CA ALA A 61 0.72 9.37 14.78
C ALA A 61 0.19 8.17 15.56
N VAL A 62 0.25 7.01 14.91
CA VAL A 62 -0.08 5.69 15.44
C VAL A 62 1.13 4.79 15.27
N ALA A 63 1.65 4.26 16.39
CA ALA A 63 2.73 3.28 16.42
C ALA A 63 2.16 1.88 16.41
N ILE A 64 2.63 1.03 15.49
CA ILE A 64 2.12 -0.32 15.26
C ILE A 64 3.30 -1.31 15.23
N ASP A 65 3.18 -2.41 15.97
CA ASP A 65 4.15 -3.48 16.01
C ASP A 65 3.43 -4.83 16.14
N ASP A 66 3.86 -5.84 15.40
CA ASP A 66 3.22 -7.16 15.34
C ASP A 66 1.69 -7.09 15.09
N GLY A 67 1.24 -6.10 14.32
CA GLY A 67 -0.18 -5.87 14.03
C GLY A 67 -0.99 -5.30 15.19
N VAL A 68 -0.33 -4.84 16.26
CA VAL A 68 -0.95 -4.24 17.45
C VAL A 68 -0.61 -2.76 17.53
N ILE A 69 -1.60 -1.92 17.86
CA ILE A 69 -1.37 -0.50 18.15
C ILE A 69 -0.72 -0.39 19.53
N LEU A 70 0.51 0.12 19.58
CA LEU A 70 1.25 0.33 20.83
C LEU A 70 0.96 1.68 21.45
N ALA A 71 0.86 2.73 20.60
CA ALA A 71 0.63 4.08 21.06
C ALA A 71 -0.08 4.92 19.99
N VAL A 72 -0.81 5.95 20.46
CA VAL A 72 -1.44 6.97 19.62
C VAL A 72 -1.21 8.32 20.30
N GLY A 73 -0.76 9.34 19.59
CA GLY A 73 -0.47 10.65 20.15
C GLY A 73 0.04 11.64 19.13
N PRO A 74 0.53 12.81 19.59
CA PRO A 74 1.20 13.77 18.72
C PRO A 74 2.41 13.14 18.01
N ALA A 75 2.56 13.39 16.71
CA ALA A 75 3.56 12.71 15.89
C ALA A 75 4.98 12.88 16.43
N ALA A 76 5.34 14.08 16.90
CA ALA A 76 6.66 14.34 17.44
C ALA A 76 7.01 13.49 18.68
N GLU A 77 6.03 13.20 19.54
CA GLU A 77 6.22 12.39 20.76
C GLU A 77 6.34 10.92 20.39
N ILE A 78 5.48 10.44 19.48
CA ILE A 78 5.46 9.05 19.05
C ILE A 78 6.73 8.71 18.27
N GLU A 79 7.15 9.55 17.33
CA GLU A 79 8.41 9.37 16.57
C GLU A 79 9.64 9.30 17.47
N ALA A 80 9.68 10.15 18.49
CA ALA A 80 10.80 10.16 19.43
C ALA A 80 10.88 8.88 20.30
N SER A 81 9.72 8.27 20.56
CA SER A 81 9.62 7.10 21.44
C SER A 81 9.67 5.76 20.70
N TYR A 82 9.25 5.74 19.44
CA TYR A 82 9.07 4.54 18.64
C TYR A 82 9.76 4.69 17.27
N PRO A 83 11.08 4.42 17.15
CA PRO A 83 11.74 4.28 15.85
C PRO A 83 11.02 3.21 15.03
N ALA A 84 10.74 3.46 13.76
CA ALA A 84 9.96 2.54 12.92
C ALA A 84 10.73 2.11 11.68
N ASN A 85 10.57 0.85 11.29
CA ASN A 85 11.11 0.30 10.04
C ASN A 85 10.42 0.89 8.81
N GLU A 86 9.12 1.19 8.93
CA GLU A 86 8.33 1.81 7.88
C GLU A 86 7.57 3.01 8.43
N VAL A 87 7.52 4.11 7.67
CA VAL A 87 6.73 5.29 8.00
C VAL A 87 5.76 5.60 6.86
N LEU A 88 4.47 5.47 7.15
CA LEU A 88 3.40 5.89 6.24
C LEU A 88 3.00 7.33 6.55
N ASN A 89 3.42 8.27 5.73
CA ASN A 89 3.07 9.67 5.85
C ASN A 89 1.80 9.99 5.05
N ALA A 90 0.69 10.15 5.74
CA ALA A 90 -0.62 10.44 5.16
C ALA A 90 -0.92 11.95 5.19
N GLU A 91 -0.15 12.73 4.43
CA GLU A 91 -0.36 14.18 4.28
C GLU A 91 -1.75 14.50 3.71
N ASN A 92 -2.39 15.54 4.25
CA ASN A 92 -3.75 15.97 3.90
C ASN A 92 -4.80 14.85 4.09
N ARG A 93 -4.61 13.99 5.09
CA ARG A 93 -5.50 12.86 5.38
C ARG A 93 -5.80 12.72 6.87
N ILE A 94 -6.91 12.03 7.11
CA ILE A 94 -7.34 11.64 8.45
C ILE A 94 -6.99 10.17 8.64
N VAL A 95 -6.35 9.86 9.75
CA VAL A 95 -6.13 8.49 10.22
C VAL A 95 -7.21 8.16 11.24
N MET A 96 -7.93 7.06 11.02
CA MET A 96 -9.01 6.63 11.90
C MET A 96 -9.16 5.10 11.85
N PRO A 97 -9.78 4.47 12.86
CA PRO A 97 -10.10 3.05 12.81
C PRO A 97 -10.92 2.68 11.58
N GLY A 98 -10.70 1.47 11.06
CA GLY A 98 -11.44 0.96 9.91
C GLY A 98 -12.95 0.95 10.16
N ILE A 99 -13.72 1.40 9.18
CA ILE A 99 -15.19 1.44 9.28
C ILE A 99 -15.73 0.02 9.19
N VAL A 100 -16.51 -0.37 10.21
CA VAL A 100 -17.25 -1.64 10.21
C VAL A 100 -18.62 -1.42 9.55
N ASN A 101 -18.85 -2.07 8.41
CA ASN A 101 -20.16 -2.05 7.78
C ASN A 101 -21.08 -3.08 8.44
N GLY A 102 -21.94 -2.61 9.33
CA GLY A 102 -22.95 -3.43 10.02
C GLY A 102 -24.23 -3.65 9.20
N HIS A 103 -24.37 -3.05 8.01
CA HIS A 103 -25.53 -3.19 7.15
C HIS A 103 -25.10 -3.67 5.76
N SER A 104 -25.55 -4.85 5.37
CA SER A 104 -25.20 -5.44 4.07
C SER A 104 -26.39 -6.17 3.45
N HIS A 105 -26.59 -5.96 2.17
CA HIS A 105 -27.56 -6.68 1.33
C HIS A 105 -26.86 -7.75 0.45
N ALA A 106 -25.71 -8.25 0.86
CA ALA A 106 -24.90 -9.18 0.07
C ALA A 106 -25.71 -10.44 -0.37
N ALA A 107 -26.57 -10.95 0.51
CA ALA A 107 -27.43 -12.11 0.17
C ALA A 107 -28.48 -11.79 -0.92
N MET A 108 -28.84 -10.52 -1.09
CA MET A 108 -29.83 -10.08 -2.08
C MET A 108 -29.22 -9.85 -3.47
N THR A 109 -27.90 -9.88 -3.61
CA THR A 109 -27.23 -9.67 -4.90
C THR A 109 -27.62 -10.77 -5.92
N LEU A 110 -27.93 -11.99 -5.46
CA LEU A 110 -28.43 -13.08 -6.29
C LEU A 110 -29.84 -12.84 -6.84
N LEU A 111 -30.61 -11.94 -6.21
CA LEU A 111 -31.99 -11.56 -6.59
C LEU A 111 -32.03 -10.25 -7.35
N ARG A 112 -30.88 -9.70 -7.73
CA ARG A 112 -30.77 -8.44 -8.46
C ARG A 112 -31.48 -8.56 -9.81
N GLY A 113 -32.43 -7.66 -10.07
CA GLY A 113 -33.21 -7.66 -11.31
C GLY A 113 -34.41 -8.61 -11.32
N VAL A 114 -34.68 -9.34 -10.25
CA VAL A 114 -35.84 -10.28 -10.21
C VAL A 114 -37.19 -9.55 -10.15
N ALA A 115 -37.19 -8.33 -9.68
CA ALA A 115 -38.44 -7.52 -9.47
C ALA A 115 -38.26 -6.05 -9.83
N ASP A 116 -37.44 -5.75 -10.84
CA ASP A 116 -37.12 -4.37 -11.26
C ASP A 116 -38.34 -3.61 -11.83
N ASP A 117 -39.39 -4.33 -12.24
CA ASP A 117 -40.61 -3.82 -12.82
C ASP A 117 -41.77 -3.73 -11.81
N LEU A 118 -41.56 -4.13 -10.56
CA LEU A 118 -42.56 -4.07 -9.51
C LEU A 118 -42.48 -2.74 -8.74
N ALA A 119 -43.67 -2.17 -8.43
CA ALA A 119 -43.74 -1.01 -7.55
C ALA A 119 -43.30 -1.38 -6.13
N LEU A 120 -42.57 -0.47 -5.48
CA LEU A 120 -41.93 -0.73 -4.16
C LEU A 120 -42.94 -0.94 -3.02
N MET A 121 -44.22 -0.60 -3.23
CA MET A 121 -45.25 -0.48 -2.20
C MET A 121 -46.57 -1.17 -2.56
N ASP A 122 -46.56 -2.21 -3.39
CA ASP A 122 -47.74 -3.05 -3.63
C ASP A 122 -47.75 -4.29 -2.77
#